data_5ff4be645d12843dc7901c595ff5d6ee
#
_entry.id   5ff4be645d12843dc7901c595ff5d6ee
#
_cell.length_a   1.000
_cell.length_b   1.000
_cell.length_c   1.000
_cell.angle_alpha   90.00
_cell.angle_beta   90.00
_cell.angle_gamma   90.00
#
_symmetry.space_group_name_H-M   'P 1'
#
loop_
_entity.id
_entity.type
_entity.pdbx_description
1 polymer ?
#
loop_
_entity_poly.entity_id
_entity_poly.type
_entity_poly.pdbx_seq_one_letter_code
_entity_poly.pdbx_strand_id
1 'polypeptide(L)'
;MGASVSALHGMNKADETGSHKRVAVIGDSTFIHSGVTGLINIAYNQSNSVVIVLDNSITGMTGHQQNPTTGLTIKGDPTTAVSLEALAHAVGINRVVVVDPYDLAATEKAIKEELEADEPSVVISR
;
A
#
# COMPACT_ATOMS: atom_id res chain seq x y z
N MET A 1 -1.33 12.78 7.15
CA MET A 1 -0.70 11.77 6.28
C MET A 1 -1.39 10.42 6.50
N GLY A 2 -1.38 9.51 5.53
CA GLY A 2 -2.01 8.19 5.65
C GLY A 2 -3.55 8.16 5.54
N ALA A 3 -4.19 9.31 5.45
CA ALA A 3 -5.64 9.40 5.41
C ALA A 3 -6.29 8.72 4.19
N SER A 4 -5.56 8.57 3.08
CA SER A 4 -6.09 7.94 1.86
C SER A 4 -6.60 6.51 2.13
N VAL A 5 -5.84 5.71 2.88
CA VAL A 5 -6.20 4.32 3.20
C VAL A 5 -7.40 4.26 4.15
N SER A 6 -7.40 5.08 5.21
CA SER A 6 -8.51 5.12 6.17
C SER A 6 -9.79 5.70 5.56
N ALA A 7 -9.67 6.73 4.72
CA ALA A 7 -10.81 7.31 4.00
C ALA A 7 -11.40 6.30 3.01
N LEU A 8 -10.56 5.59 2.25
CA LEU A 8 -10.97 4.50 1.37
C LEU A 8 -11.80 3.46 2.11
N HIS A 9 -11.31 3.01 3.26
CA HIS A 9 -12.02 2.05 4.11
C HIS A 9 -13.38 2.59 4.56
N GLY A 10 -13.42 3.83 5.05
CA GLY A 10 -14.67 4.48 5.46
C GLY A 10 -15.68 4.61 4.33
N MET A 11 -15.23 5.05 3.14
CA MET A 11 -16.08 5.15 1.95
C MET A 11 -16.65 3.80 1.52
N ASN A 12 -15.85 2.73 1.59
CA ASN A 12 -16.34 1.38 1.24
C ASN A 12 -17.36 0.85 2.25
N LYS A 13 -17.19 1.16 3.54
CA LYS A 13 -18.17 0.76 4.56
C LYS A 13 -19.44 1.59 4.54
N ALA A 14 -19.38 2.82 4.07
CA ALA A 14 -20.56 3.69 3.91
C ALA A 14 -21.35 3.43 2.62
N ASP A 15 -20.75 2.74 1.65
CA ASP A 15 -21.40 2.41 0.38
C ASP A 15 -22.14 1.07 0.48
N GLU A 16 -23.43 1.13 0.75
CA GLU A 16 -24.31 -0.04 0.84
C GLU A 16 -24.51 -0.74 -0.51
N THR A 17 -24.21 -0.07 -1.62
CA THR A 17 -24.40 -0.65 -2.97
C THR A 17 -23.28 -1.59 -3.37
N GLY A 18 -22.09 -1.41 -2.82
CA GLY A 18 -20.89 -2.20 -3.14
C GLY A 18 -20.50 -2.20 -4.62
N SER A 19 -21.06 -1.26 -5.40
CA SER A 19 -21.02 -1.29 -6.86
C SER A 19 -19.65 -1.02 -7.47
N HIS A 20 -18.72 -0.46 -6.70
CA HIS A 20 -17.40 -0.06 -7.22
C HIS A 20 -16.29 -0.33 -6.22
N LYS A 21 -15.29 -1.08 -6.64
CA LYS A 21 -14.05 -1.21 -5.91
C LYS A 21 -13.26 0.10 -5.97
N ARG A 22 -12.79 0.58 -4.83
CA ARG A 22 -12.09 1.86 -4.73
C ARG A 22 -10.60 1.65 -4.52
N VAL A 23 -9.83 2.65 -4.93
CA VAL A 23 -8.37 2.64 -4.85
C VAL A 23 -7.89 3.76 -3.95
N ALA A 24 -6.92 3.48 -3.08
CA ALA A 24 -6.12 4.49 -2.40
C ALA A 24 -4.67 4.40 -2.88
N VAL A 25 -4.02 5.55 -3.03
CA VAL A 25 -2.60 5.64 -3.35
C VAL A 25 -1.86 6.29 -2.19
N ILE A 26 -0.69 5.74 -1.85
CA ILE A 26 0.13 6.20 -0.72
C ILE A 26 1.61 5.92 -1.02
N GLY A 27 2.51 6.82 -0.60
CA GLY A 27 3.96 6.57 -0.67
C GLY A 27 4.44 5.62 0.43
N ASP A 28 5.56 4.92 0.19
CA ASP A 28 6.17 3.93 1.09
C ASP A 28 6.43 4.47 2.51
N SER A 29 7.07 5.61 2.62
CA SER A 29 7.35 6.25 3.91
C SER A 29 6.06 6.59 4.67
N THR A 30 5.07 7.17 4.00
CA THR A 30 3.78 7.50 4.60
C THR A 30 2.99 6.24 4.96
N PHE A 31 3.10 5.18 4.16
CA PHE A 31 2.48 3.89 4.44
C PHE A 31 3.01 3.31 5.75
N ILE A 32 4.34 3.22 5.92
CA ILE A 32 4.97 2.72 7.16
C ILE A 32 4.62 3.60 8.34
N HIS A 33 4.63 4.94 8.17
CA HIS A 33 4.38 5.88 9.25
C HIS A 33 2.92 5.85 9.76
N SER A 34 1.94 5.78 8.86
CA SER A 34 0.53 5.98 9.23
C SER A 34 -0.49 5.24 8.36
N GLY A 35 -0.08 4.58 7.29
CA GLY A 35 -0.98 3.83 6.40
C GLY A 35 -1.29 2.43 6.90
N VAL A 36 -0.37 1.79 7.62
CA VAL A 36 -0.49 0.40 8.08
C VAL A 36 -1.74 0.20 8.95
N THR A 37 -2.05 1.13 9.84
CA THR A 37 -3.25 1.05 10.69
C THR A 37 -4.55 1.03 9.88
N GLY A 38 -4.60 1.81 8.78
CA GLY A 38 -5.71 1.77 7.83
C GLY A 38 -5.80 0.43 7.10
N LEU A 39 -4.65 -0.16 6.71
CA LEU A 39 -4.61 -1.46 6.06
C LEU A 39 -5.06 -2.59 7.01
N ILE A 40 -4.69 -2.55 8.29
CA ILE A 40 -5.18 -3.48 9.31
C ILE A 40 -6.71 -3.43 9.39
N ASN A 41 -7.30 -2.23 9.36
CA ASN A 41 -8.75 -2.07 9.36
C ASN A 41 -9.40 -2.64 8.09
N ILE A 42 -8.79 -2.44 6.91
CA ILE A 42 -9.25 -3.01 5.64
C ILE A 42 -9.26 -4.54 5.73
N ALA A 43 -8.16 -5.15 6.18
CA ALA A 43 -8.04 -6.59 6.31
C ALA A 43 -9.03 -7.16 7.34
N TYR A 44 -9.07 -6.59 8.54
CA TYR A 44 -9.93 -7.04 9.64
C TYR A 44 -11.43 -6.97 9.29
N ASN A 45 -11.85 -5.89 8.65
CA ASN A 45 -13.25 -5.67 8.30
C ASN A 45 -13.61 -6.15 6.88
N GLN A 46 -12.69 -6.84 6.18
CA GLN A 46 -12.90 -7.34 4.82
C GLN A 46 -13.47 -6.28 3.87
N SER A 47 -12.78 -5.13 3.83
CA SER A 47 -13.17 -4.01 2.99
C SER A 47 -12.59 -4.19 1.59
N ASN A 48 -13.40 -4.56 0.61
CA ASN A 48 -12.95 -4.83 -0.76
C ASN A 48 -12.36 -3.57 -1.42
N SER A 49 -11.06 -3.41 -1.31
CA SER A 49 -10.29 -2.20 -1.66
C SER A 49 -8.96 -2.56 -2.29
N VAL A 50 -8.43 -1.68 -3.13
CA VAL A 50 -7.05 -1.74 -3.62
C VAL A 50 -6.24 -0.63 -2.98
N VAL A 51 -5.11 -0.96 -2.36
CA VAL A 51 -4.13 0.02 -1.86
C VAL A 51 -2.89 -0.05 -2.73
N ILE A 52 -2.55 1.05 -3.40
CA ILE A 52 -1.33 1.16 -4.22
C ILE A 52 -0.27 1.88 -3.40
N VAL A 53 0.83 1.20 -3.11
CA VAL A 53 1.99 1.79 -2.43
C VAL A 53 3.04 2.17 -3.49
N LEU A 54 3.37 3.45 -3.55
CA LEU A 54 4.44 3.97 -4.41
C LEU A 54 5.75 3.91 -3.62
N ASP A 55 6.58 2.93 -3.95
CA ASP A 55 7.84 2.67 -3.28
C ASP A 55 9.02 3.24 -4.07
N ASN A 56 9.48 4.40 -3.65
CA ASN A 56 10.72 5.00 -4.16
C ASN A 56 11.91 4.79 -3.20
N SER A 57 11.71 3.99 -2.16
CA SER A 57 12.71 3.64 -1.14
C SER A 57 13.36 4.86 -0.47
N ILE A 58 12.61 5.95 -0.31
CA ILE A 58 13.08 7.16 0.37
C ILE A 58 11.91 8.04 0.83
N THR A 59 12.12 8.85 1.87
CA THR A 59 11.21 9.93 2.24
C THR A 59 11.53 11.17 1.42
N GLY A 60 11.05 11.23 0.18
CA GLY A 60 11.49 12.23 -0.81
C GLY A 60 11.06 13.67 -0.51
N MET A 61 9.80 13.89 -0.18
CA MET A 61 9.18 15.22 -0.11
C MET A 61 9.80 16.15 0.93
N THR A 62 10.33 15.62 2.01
CA THR A 62 10.87 16.39 3.14
C THR A 62 12.40 16.52 3.13
N GLY A 63 13.07 16.07 2.09
CA GLY A 63 14.52 16.23 1.92
C GLY A 63 15.31 14.93 1.91
N HIS A 64 14.71 13.84 1.41
CA HIS A 64 15.39 12.57 1.16
C HIS A 64 15.92 11.87 2.44
N GLN A 65 15.09 11.82 3.48
CA GLN A 65 15.43 11.11 4.71
C GLN A 65 15.30 9.60 4.54
N GLN A 66 16.11 8.87 5.33
CA GLN A 66 15.95 7.43 5.47
C GLN A 66 14.59 7.09 6.11
N ASN A 67 14.04 5.94 5.72
CA ASN A 67 12.85 5.39 6.34
C ASN A 67 13.03 3.87 6.55
N PRO A 68 12.14 3.17 7.25
CA PRO A 68 12.34 1.75 7.54
C PRO A 68 12.47 0.82 6.33
N THR A 69 12.11 1.24 5.12
CA THR A 69 12.24 0.42 3.90
C THR A 69 13.60 0.55 3.21
N THR A 70 14.43 1.53 3.61
CA THR A 70 15.69 1.85 2.91
C THR A 70 16.85 0.92 3.28
N GLY A 71 16.79 0.20 4.41
CA GLY A 71 17.90 -0.62 4.91
C GLY A 71 19.04 0.19 5.55
N LEU A 72 18.80 1.46 5.84
CA LEU A 72 19.75 2.34 6.53
C LEU A 72 19.11 2.99 7.76
N THR A 73 19.88 3.13 8.83
CA THR A 73 19.47 3.93 9.99
C THR A 73 19.48 5.42 9.66
N ILE A 74 18.91 6.25 10.52
CA ILE A 74 18.95 7.72 10.36
C ILE A 74 20.38 8.29 10.34
N LYS A 75 21.36 7.55 10.87
CA LYS A 75 22.77 7.91 10.84
C LYS A 75 23.51 7.37 9.61
N GLY A 76 22.83 6.58 8.76
CA GLY A 76 23.40 5.97 7.56
C GLY A 76 24.05 4.60 7.78
N ASP A 77 23.93 4.02 8.97
CA ASP A 77 24.46 2.67 9.24
C ASP A 77 23.56 1.61 8.62
N PRO A 78 24.11 0.52 8.03
CA PRO A 78 23.32 -0.57 7.50
C PRO A 78 22.43 -1.23 8.58
N THR A 79 21.17 -1.52 8.21
CA THR A 79 20.20 -2.22 9.05
C THR A 79 19.25 -3.06 8.21
N THR A 80 18.38 -3.83 8.85
CA THR A 80 17.37 -4.61 8.15
C THR A 80 16.28 -3.70 7.60
N ALA A 81 16.04 -3.77 6.29
CA ALA A 81 14.91 -3.11 5.66
C ALA A 81 13.59 -3.82 5.99
N VAL A 82 12.55 -3.04 6.21
CA VAL A 82 11.18 -3.59 6.32
C VAL A 82 10.66 -3.93 4.94
N SER A 83 10.24 -5.20 4.74
CA SER A 83 9.56 -5.60 3.52
C SER A 83 8.10 -5.16 3.57
N LEU A 84 7.68 -4.37 2.59
CA LEU A 84 6.29 -3.93 2.43
C LEU A 84 5.37 -5.11 2.14
N GLU A 85 5.84 -6.08 1.33
CA GLU A 85 5.12 -7.31 1.00
C GLU A 85 4.86 -8.16 2.25
N ALA A 86 5.93 -8.43 3.01
CA ALA A 86 5.81 -9.22 4.24
C ALA A 86 4.90 -8.53 5.26
N LEU A 87 4.97 -7.21 5.36
CA LEU A 87 4.11 -6.42 6.24
C LEU A 87 2.64 -6.51 5.82
N ALA A 88 2.34 -6.38 4.52
CA ALA A 88 0.98 -6.49 4.00
C ALA A 88 0.40 -7.89 4.26
N HIS A 89 1.18 -8.94 4.03
CA HIS A 89 0.77 -10.31 4.38
C HIS A 89 0.57 -10.50 5.88
N ALA A 90 1.46 -9.96 6.71
CA ALA A 90 1.38 -10.10 8.17
C ALA A 90 0.12 -9.47 8.77
N VAL A 91 -0.45 -8.43 8.14
CA VAL A 91 -1.70 -7.82 8.58
C VAL A 91 -2.95 -8.47 7.97
N GLY A 92 -2.80 -9.53 7.18
CA GLY A 92 -3.90 -10.35 6.68
C GLY A 92 -4.33 -10.07 5.24
N ILE A 93 -3.52 -9.37 4.44
CA ILE A 93 -3.76 -9.23 2.99
C ILE A 93 -3.16 -10.43 2.26
N ASN A 94 -3.99 -11.20 1.56
CA ASN A 94 -3.54 -12.36 0.78
C ASN A 94 -3.00 -11.94 -0.59
N ARG A 95 -3.62 -10.95 -1.22
CA ARG A 95 -3.27 -10.47 -2.56
C ARG A 95 -2.29 -9.31 -2.47
N VAL A 96 -1.01 -9.59 -2.67
CA VAL A 96 0.05 -8.59 -2.71
C VAL A 96 0.83 -8.77 -4.00
N VAL A 97 0.87 -7.76 -4.84
CA VAL A 97 1.53 -7.77 -6.16
C VAL A 97 2.56 -6.66 -6.23
N VAL A 98 3.75 -6.99 -6.73
CA VAL A 98 4.81 -6.01 -6.99
C VAL A 98 4.89 -5.77 -8.50
N VAL A 99 4.93 -4.51 -8.91
CA VAL A 99 5.00 -4.11 -10.31
C VAL A 99 6.12 -3.10 -10.54
N ASP A 100 6.74 -3.17 -11.71
CA ASP A 100 7.63 -2.12 -12.21
C ASP A 100 6.79 -1.05 -12.93
N PRO A 101 6.75 0.21 -12.42
CA PRO A 101 5.96 1.27 -13.04
C PRO A 101 6.42 1.64 -14.47
N TYR A 102 7.62 1.25 -14.87
CA TYR A 102 8.11 1.45 -16.24
C TYR A 102 7.60 0.38 -17.20
N ASP A 103 7.16 -0.79 -16.72
CA ASP A 103 6.36 -1.74 -17.50
C ASP A 103 4.88 -1.39 -17.38
N LEU A 104 4.44 -0.45 -18.22
CA LEU A 104 3.07 0.05 -18.20
C LEU A 104 2.04 -1.05 -18.45
N ALA A 105 2.35 -2.00 -19.34
CA ALA A 105 1.43 -3.08 -19.69
C ALA A 105 1.20 -4.04 -18.52
N ALA A 106 2.29 -4.45 -17.84
CA ALA A 106 2.20 -5.31 -16.67
C ALA A 106 1.53 -4.59 -15.49
N THR A 107 1.86 -3.30 -15.29
CA THR A 107 1.25 -2.48 -14.22
C THR A 107 -0.25 -2.30 -14.43
N GLU A 108 -0.68 -1.95 -15.64
CA GLU A 108 -2.09 -1.79 -15.98
C GLU A 108 -2.86 -3.12 -15.79
N LYS A 109 -2.28 -4.22 -16.25
CA LYS A 109 -2.85 -5.56 -16.10
C LYS A 109 -3.03 -5.91 -14.62
N ALA A 110 -1.98 -5.75 -13.80
CA ALA A 110 -2.04 -6.05 -12.37
C ALA A 110 -3.12 -5.22 -11.66
N ILE A 111 -3.19 -3.91 -11.92
CA ILE A 111 -4.21 -3.05 -11.32
C ILE A 111 -5.62 -3.49 -11.71
N LYS A 112 -5.85 -3.86 -12.98
CA LYS A 112 -7.15 -4.36 -13.45
C LYS A 112 -7.54 -5.67 -12.76
N GLU A 113 -6.62 -6.62 -12.66
CA GLU A 113 -6.84 -7.90 -11.98
C GLU A 113 -7.19 -7.69 -10.50
N GLU A 114 -6.51 -6.74 -9.83
CA GLU A 114 -6.78 -6.44 -8.43
C GLU A 114 -8.11 -5.67 -8.24
N LEU A 115 -8.53 -4.88 -9.23
CA LEU A 115 -9.85 -4.23 -9.21
C LEU A 115 -11.01 -5.22 -9.42
N GLU A 116 -10.79 -6.31 -10.15
CA GLU A 116 -11.78 -7.35 -10.42
C GLU A 116 -11.88 -8.39 -9.30
N ALA A 117 -10.83 -8.53 -8.48
CA ALA A 117 -10.82 -9.49 -7.37
C ALA A 117 -11.84 -9.11 -6.28
N ASP A 118 -12.46 -10.10 -5.64
CA ASP A 118 -13.47 -9.89 -4.59
C ASP A 118 -12.87 -9.99 -3.17
N GLU A 119 -11.69 -9.43 -2.99
CA GLU A 119 -11.02 -9.32 -1.70
C GLU A 119 -10.06 -8.11 -1.68
N PRO A 120 -9.67 -7.62 -0.49
CA PRO A 120 -8.71 -6.51 -0.41
C PRO A 120 -7.34 -6.91 -0.95
N SER A 121 -6.68 -5.96 -1.61
CA SER A 121 -5.36 -6.19 -2.20
C SER A 121 -4.42 -4.99 -2.05
N VAL A 122 -3.11 -5.28 -2.15
CA VAL A 122 -2.04 -4.28 -2.16
C VAL A 122 -1.22 -4.43 -3.44
N VAL A 123 -1.05 -3.34 -4.15
CA VAL A 123 -0.12 -3.25 -5.28
C VAL A 123 1.06 -2.39 -4.86
N ILE A 124 2.27 -2.92 -4.94
CA ILE A 124 3.50 -2.20 -4.64
C ILE A 124 4.19 -1.86 -5.97
N SER A 125 4.27 -0.57 -6.25
CA SER A 125 4.90 -0.05 -7.47
C SER A 125 6.32 0.43 -7.14
N ARG A 126 7.36 -0.27 -7.64
CA ARG A 126 8.78 0.08 -7.45
C ARG A 126 9.67 -0.35 -8.62
#